data_cae3b4c99ac9743fcb5634a5056a9cd5
#
_entry.id   cae3b4c99ac9743fcb5634a5056a9cd5
#
_cell.length_a   1.000
_cell.length_b   1.000
_cell.length_c   1.000
_cell.angle_alpha   90.00
_cell.angle_beta   90.00
_cell.angle_gamma   90.00
#
_symmetry.space_group_name_H-M   'P 1'
#
loop_
_entity.id
_entity.type
_entity.pdbx_description
1 polymer ?
#
loop_
_entity_poly.entity_id
_entity_poly.type
_entity_poly.pdbx_seq_one_letter_code
_entity_poly.pdbx_strand_id
1 'polypeptide(L)'
;TLNKTFIYMAKKDFSFADVNSELKTLNPLGSIMADSTFSEVTEWIDTGNFHLNACVSGSLFGGWPNSRTCSIAGPSGTGKTFLVLNSVRKAIEMGYNVIYFDSEAAVDKDQMEKFGIDVTKVNYQPINTVQEFRTSVTTLTSKMQEVKRNGGKTPKIMMILDSAGNLATQKEIDDARSGSEKADMTRSKVLKSIFRIIMTPLADLKIPFIFTNHTYQTQDFISRQVAGGGTGPEYAASIVLYLGKAQLKDTGGDKAGIIVTAKPNKNRFAKPTNIKFHLHFTEGMNAYVGLEQYIDWEDIGITKGIIEKGEK
;
A
#
# COMPACT_ATOMS: atom_id res chain seq x y z
N THR A 1 63.84 -47.64 -5.88
CA THR A 1 63.04 -47.10 -4.73
C THR A 1 62.28 -45.89 -5.18
N LEU A 2 61.01 -46.10 -5.57
CA LEU A 2 60.09 -45.01 -5.93
C LEU A 2 59.36 -44.57 -4.66
N ASN A 3 59.72 -43.37 -4.16
CA ASN A 3 58.97 -42.69 -3.13
C ASN A 3 57.66 -42.17 -3.71
N LYS A 4 56.54 -42.85 -3.45
CA LYS A 4 55.20 -42.37 -3.67
C LYS A 4 54.83 -41.44 -2.50
N THR A 5 55.04 -40.14 -2.67
CA THR A 5 54.50 -39.13 -1.78
C THR A 5 52.99 -39.08 -2.02
N PHE A 6 52.20 -39.70 -1.17
CA PHE A 6 50.75 -39.52 -1.12
C PHE A 6 50.49 -38.11 -0.56
N ILE A 7 50.15 -37.15 -1.41
CA ILE A 7 49.56 -35.86 -1.00
C ILE A 7 48.18 -36.19 -0.47
N TYR A 8 48.05 -36.23 0.84
CA TYR A 8 46.76 -36.27 1.51
C TYR A 8 46.13 -34.88 1.31
N MET A 9 45.27 -34.75 0.32
CA MET A 9 44.41 -33.56 0.24
C MET A 9 43.51 -33.61 1.48
N ALA A 10 43.77 -32.74 2.44
CA ALA A 10 42.91 -32.54 3.58
C ALA A 10 41.50 -32.23 3.03
N LYS A 11 40.50 -33.02 3.43
CA LYS A 11 39.09 -32.72 3.16
C LYS A 11 38.82 -31.37 3.79
N LYS A 12 38.61 -30.36 2.96
CA LYS A 12 38.19 -29.05 3.44
C LYS A 12 36.76 -29.21 3.91
N ASP A 13 36.54 -29.04 5.22
CA ASP A 13 35.19 -29.04 5.77
C ASP A 13 34.39 -27.93 5.15
N PHE A 14 33.14 -28.20 4.78
CA PHE A 14 32.23 -27.24 4.19
C PHE A 14 31.56 -26.47 5.32
N SER A 15 31.99 -25.25 5.52
CA SER A 15 31.54 -24.37 6.63
C SER A 15 30.25 -23.64 6.29
N PHE A 16 29.57 -23.06 7.31
CA PHE A 16 28.41 -22.20 7.10
C PHE A 16 28.75 -20.94 6.29
N ALA A 17 29.99 -20.47 6.35
CA ALA A 17 30.48 -19.37 5.51
C ALA A 17 30.52 -19.78 4.03
N ASP A 18 30.94 -21.01 3.72
CA ASP A 18 30.94 -21.54 2.36
C ASP A 18 29.50 -21.68 1.84
N VAL A 19 28.55 -22.17 2.67
CA VAL A 19 27.12 -22.22 2.34
C VAL A 19 26.58 -20.82 1.98
N ASN A 20 26.90 -19.82 2.79
CA ASN A 20 26.43 -18.44 2.54
C ASN A 20 27.03 -17.88 1.24
N SER A 21 28.30 -18.15 0.96
CA SER A 21 28.96 -17.73 -0.27
C SER A 21 28.29 -18.34 -1.50
N GLU A 22 28.03 -19.63 -1.50
CA GLU A 22 27.34 -20.33 -2.59
C GLU A 22 25.91 -19.82 -2.79
N LEU A 23 25.14 -19.67 -1.70
CA LEU A 23 23.78 -19.16 -1.79
C LEU A 23 23.74 -17.72 -2.33
N LYS A 24 24.72 -16.87 -2.00
CA LYS A 24 24.80 -15.50 -2.49
C LYS A 24 25.06 -15.41 -3.99
N THR A 25 25.79 -16.38 -4.57
CA THR A 25 25.98 -16.45 -6.02
C THR A 25 24.70 -16.81 -6.75
N LEU A 26 23.87 -17.69 -6.17
CA LEU A 26 22.57 -18.10 -6.71
C LEU A 26 21.48 -17.05 -6.50
N ASN A 27 21.51 -16.39 -5.36
CA ASN A 27 20.57 -15.33 -4.99
C ASN A 27 21.30 -14.10 -4.46
N PRO A 28 21.58 -13.10 -5.31
CA PRO A 28 22.31 -11.89 -4.91
C PRO A 28 21.62 -11.07 -3.80
N LEU A 29 20.31 -11.26 -3.58
CA LEU A 29 19.56 -10.63 -2.49
C LEU A 29 19.71 -11.40 -1.16
N GLY A 30 20.29 -12.59 -1.19
CA GLY A 30 20.55 -13.41 0.00
C GLY A 30 21.62 -12.81 0.89
N SER A 31 21.42 -12.87 2.20
CA SER A 31 22.41 -12.48 3.21
C SER A 31 22.16 -13.23 4.53
N ILE A 32 23.13 -13.20 5.43
CA ILE A 32 22.88 -13.59 6.82
C ILE A 32 21.85 -12.65 7.41
N MET A 33 20.92 -13.17 8.22
CA MET A 33 19.80 -12.38 8.75
C MET A 33 20.26 -11.15 9.55
N ALA A 34 21.38 -11.24 10.25
CA ALA A 34 21.97 -10.12 10.99
C ALA A 34 22.35 -8.93 10.10
N ASP A 35 22.69 -9.21 8.82
CA ASP A 35 23.13 -8.20 7.86
C ASP A 35 22.03 -7.84 6.85
N SER A 36 20.86 -8.48 6.97
CA SER A 36 19.79 -8.33 5.99
C SER A 36 18.99 -7.06 6.22
N THR A 37 19.03 -6.16 5.24
CA THR A 37 18.16 -4.97 5.18
C THR A 37 16.97 -5.17 4.22
N PHE A 38 16.85 -6.34 3.59
CA PHE A 38 15.87 -6.58 2.52
C PHE A 38 14.43 -6.32 2.97
N SER A 39 14.03 -6.85 4.12
CA SER A 39 12.67 -6.70 4.66
C SER A 39 12.52 -5.59 5.68
N GLU A 40 13.56 -4.78 5.90
CA GLU A 40 13.53 -3.67 6.84
C GLU A 40 12.65 -2.53 6.32
N VAL A 41 11.83 -1.97 7.21
CA VAL A 41 11.11 -0.72 6.97
C VAL A 41 12.00 0.42 7.44
N THR A 42 12.53 1.19 6.51
CA THR A 42 13.46 2.28 6.80
C THR A 42 12.77 3.64 6.85
N GLU A 43 11.59 3.76 6.27
CA GLU A 43 10.78 4.97 6.27
C GLU A 43 9.30 4.64 6.39
N TRP A 44 8.56 5.53 7.04
CA TRP A 44 7.11 5.47 7.20
C TRP A 44 6.51 6.71 6.58
N ILE A 45 5.55 6.52 5.66
CA ILE A 45 4.89 7.62 4.98
C ILE A 45 3.65 8.01 5.77
N ASP A 46 3.61 9.24 6.25
CA ASP A 46 2.49 9.81 6.98
C ASP A 46 1.17 9.64 6.18
N THR A 47 0.13 9.17 6.85
CA THR A 47 -1.21 9.03 6.27
C THR A 47 -1.96 10.35 6.20
N GLY A 48 -1.50 11.37 6.93
CA GLY A 48 -2.17 12.64 7.14
C GLY A 48 -3.13 12.66 8.35
N ASN A 49 -3.18 11.56 9.12
CA ASN A 49 -3.96 11.46 10.36
C ASN A 49 -3.20 10.65 11.41
N PHE A 50 -3.03 11.19 12.60
CA PHE A 50 -2.23 10.57 13.66
C PHE A 50 -2.81 9.24 14.16
N HIS A 51 -4.14 9.13 14.29
CA HIS A 51 -4.76 7.86 14.69
C HIS A 51 -4.57 6.77 13.63
N LEU A 52 -4.66 7.14 12.35
CA LEU A 52 -4.41 6.21 11.26
C LEU A 52 -2.93 5.80 11.22
N ASN A 53 -2.00 6.73 11.45
CA ASN A 53 -0.58 6.40 11.60
C ASN A 53 -0.37 5.35 12.71
N ALA A 54 -0.93 5.59 13.89
CA ALA A 54 -0.84 4.65 15.01
C ALA A 54 -1.50 3.30 14.67
N CYS A 55 -2.65 3.33 13.99
CA CYS A 55 -3.36 2.13 13.57
C CYS A 55 -2.52 1.25 12.63
N VAL A 56 -1.80 1.83 11.68
CA VAL A 56 -1.04 1.07 10.66
C VAL A 56 0.38 0.74 11.09
N SER A 57 1.06 1.61 11.84
CA SER A 57 2.48 1.47 12.21
C SER A 57 2.75 1.21 13.69
N GLY A 58 1.77 1.48 14.56
CA GLY A 58 1.96 1.49 16.02
C GLY A 58 2.55 2.80 16.55
N SER A 59 2.78 3.81 15.70
CA SER A 59 3.33 5.12 16.09
C SER A 59 2.48 6.25 15.50
N LEU A 60 2.22 7.30 16.30
CA LEU A 60 1.54 8.51 15.82
C LEU A 60 2.31 9.22 14.69
N PHE A 61 3.62 9.08 14.67
CA PHE A 61 4.53 9.66 13.69
C PHE A 61 5.01 8.66 12.63
N GLY A 62 4.31 7.52 12.51
CA GLY A 62 4.55 6.51 11.51
C GLY A 62 3.69 6.70 10.26
N GLY A 63 3.03 5.62 9.84
CA GLY A 63 2.16 5.60 8.64
C GLY A 63 2.39 4.37 7.78
N TRP A 64 2.33 4.53 6.47
CA TRP A 64 2.53 3.43 5.53
C TRP A 64 4.01 3.04 5.46
N PRO A 65 4.33 1.75 5.64
CA PRO A 65 5.72 1.30 5.56
C PRO A 65 6.23 1.32 4.11
N ASN A 66 7.44 1.82 3.88
CA ASN A 66 8.13 1.57 2.62
C ASN A 66 8.44 0.07 2.49
N SER A 67 8.85 -0.39 1.33
CA SER A 67 9.12 -1.82 1.05
C SER A 67 7.95 -2.78 1.29
N ARG A 68 6.71 -2.28 1.43
CA ARG A 68 5.53 -3.11 1.70
C ARG A 68 4.34 -2.71 0.84
N THR A 69 3.47 -3.70 0.67
CA THR A 69 2.18 -3.52 0.02
C THR A 69 1.10 -3.36 1.08
N CYS A 70 0.24 -2.36 0.89
CA CYS A 70 -0.89 -2.05 1.77
C CYS A 70 -2.18 -1.99 0.95
N SER A 71 -3.27 -2.48 1.53
CA SER A 71 -4.61 -2.49 0.93
C SER A 71 -5.56 -1.60 1.72
N ILE A 72 -6.31 -0.76 1.00
CA ILE A 72 -7.43 0.02 1.53
C ILE A 72 -8.69 -0.45 0.81
N ALA A 73 -9.55 -1.18 1.51
CA ALA A 73 -10.75 -1.78 0.94
C ALA A 73 -12.02 -1.21 1.60
N GLY A 74 -13.09 -1.08 0.83
CA GLY A 74 -14.36 -0.58 1.37
C GLY A 74 -15.39 -0.29 0.30
N PRO A 75 -16.67 -0.10 0.68
CA PRO A 75 -17.72 0.32 -0.24
C PRO A 75 -17.41 1.65 -0.93
N SER A 76 -18.16 1.97 -1.97
CA SER A 76 -18.04 3.27 -2.65
C SER A 76 -18.32 4.43 -1.68
N GLY A 77 -17.57 5.53 -1.84
CA GLY A 77 -17.73 6.73 -1.05
C GLY A 77 -17.29 6.61 0.41
N THR A 78 -16.41 5.65 0.76
CA THR A 78 -15.78 5.55 2.10
C THR A 78 -14.49 6.34 2.24
N GLY A 79 -14.08 7.10 1.21
CA GLY A 79 -12.89 7.94 1.25
C GLY A 79 -11.58 7.23 0.88
N LYS A 80 -11.61 6.07 0.19
CA LYS A 80 -10.40 5.35 -0.23
C LYS A 80 -9.43 6.22 -1.01
N THR A 81 -9.89 6.76 -2.15
CA THR A 81 -9.11 7.68 -3.00
C THR A 81 -8.63 8.91 -2.23
N PHE A 82 -9.47 9.44 -1.33
CA PHE A 82 -9.13 10.57 -0.49
C PHE A 82 -7.91 10.28 0.43
N LEU A 83 -7.91 9.12 1.10
CA LEU A 83 -6.78 8.68 1.92
C LEU A 83 -5.52 8.45 1.10
N VAL A 84 -5.69 7.90 -0.11
CA VAL A 84 -4.58 7.71 -1.05
C VAL A 84 -3.98 9.05 -1.46
N LEU A 85 -4.80 10.05 -1.83
CA LEU A 85 -4.31 11.38 -2.23
C LEU A 85 -3.58 12.10 -1.08
N ASN A 86 -4.07 11.99 0.17
CA ASN A 86 -3.32 12.48 1.33
C ASN A 86 -1.96 11.80 1.47
N SER A 87 -1.91 10.48 1.29
CA SER A 87 -0.66 9.72 1.35
C SER A 87 0.30 10.08 0.22
N VAL A 88 -0.24 10.36 -0.99
CA VAL A 88 0.54 10.88 -2.13
C VAL A 88 1.17 12.22 -1.80
N ARG A 89 0.39 13.18 -1.27
CA ARG A 89 0.91 14.48 -0.84
C ARG A 89 2.04 14.33 0.17
N LYS A 90 1.83 13.52 1.22
CA LYS A 90 2.84 13.26 2.25
C LYS A 90 4.09 12.56 1.73
N ALA A 91 3.96 11.64 0.80
CA ALA A 91 5.10 11.00 0.15
C ALA A 91 5.93 12.01 -0.65
N ILE A 92 5.28 12.91 -1.38
CA ILE A 92 5.96 13.97 -2.14
C ILE A 92 6.71 14.93 -1.21
N GLU A 93 6.11 15.32 -0.08
CA GLU A 93 6.77 16.11 0.97
C GLU A 93 8.05 15.42 1.51
N MET A 94 8.09 14.07 1.50
CA MET A 94 9.24 13.24 1.88
C MET A 94 10.24 12.97 0.72
N GLY A 95 10.03 13.60 -0.45
CA GLY A 95 10.91 13.49 -1.62
C GLY A 95 10.66 12.28 -2.52
N TYR A 96 9.49 11.65 -2.42
CA TYR A 96 9.07 10.60 -3.35
C TYR A 96 8.51 11.21 -4.64
N ASN A 97 8.72 10.49 -5.76
CA ASN A 97 7.91 10.63 -6.96
C ASN A 97 6.83 9.53 -6.90
N VAL A 98 5.66 9.81 -7.44
CA VAL A 98 4.53 8.89 -7.36
C VAL A 98 4.17 8.36 -8.74
N ILE A 99 3.96 7.06 -8.85
CA ILE A 99 3.34 6.44 -10.02
C ILE A 99 1.92 6.07 -9.62
N TYR A 100 0.96 6.75 -10.23
CA TYR A 100 -0.47 6.58 -9.94
C TYR A 100 -1.14 5.82 -11.08
N PHE A 101 -1.41 4.54 -10.87
CA PHE A 101 -2.20 3.71 -11.77
C PHE A 101 -3.67 3.90 -11.45
N ASP A 102 -4.42 4.44 -12.40
CA ASP A 102 -5.86 4.72 -12.28
C ASP A 102 -6.65 3.81 -13.23
N SER A 103 -7.51 2.98 -12.66
CA SER A 103 -8.42 2.11 -13.40
C SER A 103 -9.88 2.59 -13.38
N GLU A 104 -10.17 3.68 -12.66
CA GLU A 104 -11.52 4.21 -12.47
C GLU A 104 -11.71 5.58 -13.13
N ALA A 105 -10.63 6.20 -13.63
CA ALA A 105 -10.63 7.59 -14.06
C ALA A 105 -11.20 8.53 -12.96
N ALA A 106 -10.83 8.23 -11.71
CA ALA A 106 -11.41 8.85 -10.53
C ALA A 106 -10.72 10.14 -10.10
N VAL A 107 -9.52 10.42 -10.63
CA VAL A 107 -8.74 11.61 -10.26
C VAL A 107 -8.31 12.39 -11.49
N ASP A 108 -8.32 13.70 -11.35
CA ASP A 108 -7.82 14.64 -12.36
C ASP A 108 -6.75 15.59 -11.78
N LYS A 109 -6.13 16.38 -12.64
CA LYS A 109 -5.08 17.33 -12.28
C LYS A 109 -5.58 18.35 -11.27
N ASP A 110 -6.74 18.99 -11.53
CA ASP A 110 -7.28 20.06 -10.70
C ASP A 110 -7.60 19.56 -9.28
N GLN A 111 -8.11 18.33 -9.20
CA GLN A 111 -8.36 17.67 -7.92
C GLN A 111 -7.06 17.44 -7.15
N MET A 112 -6.02 16.93 -7.79
CA MET A 112 -4.73 16.72 -7.16
C MET A 112 -4.11 18.04 -6.67
N GLU A 113 -4.16 19.10 -7.49
CA GLU A 113 -3.66 20.42 -7.12
C GLU A 113 -4.43 21.02 -5.92
N LYS A 114 -5.76 20.85 -5.85
CA LYS A 114 -6.59 21.25 -4.70
C LYS A 114 -6.22 20.49 -3.42
N PHE A 115 -5.72 19.26 -3.54
CA PHE A 115 -5.17 18.48 -2.42
C PHE A 115 -3.77 18.97 -1.99
N GLY A 116 -3.18 19.96 -2.66
CA GLY A 116 -1.83 20.43 -2.41
C GLY A 116 -0.75 19.46 -2.92
N ILE A 117 -1.08 18.63 -3.92
CA ILE A 117 -0.16 17.70 -4.54
C ILE A 117 0.61 18.40 -5.65
N ASP A 118 1.95 18.35 -5.60
CA ASP A 118 2.79 18.75 -6.73
C ASP A 118 2.65 17.72 -7.85
N VAL A 119 1.79 18.03 -8.82
CA VAL A 119 1.50 17.14 -9.95
C VAL A 119 2.71 16.87 -10.86
N THR A 120 3.77 17.69 -10.79
CA THR A 120 5.01 17.44 -11.52
C THR A 120 5.78 16.24 -10.97
N LYS A 121 5.45 15.79 -9.77
CA LYS A 121 6.00 14.59 -9.12
C LYS A 121 5.13 13.35 -9.30
N VAL A 122 4.00 13.47 -9.99
CA VAL A 122 3.06 12.36 -10.22
C VAL A 122 3.12 11.92 -11.69
N ASN A 123 3.50 10.69 -11.91
CA ASN A 123 3.35 10.02 -13.20
C ASN A 123 2.00 9.30 -13.20
N TYR A 124 1.03 9.86 -13.92
CA TYR A 124 -0.34 9.33 -14.01
C TYR A 124 -0.44 8.31 -15.14
N GLN A 125 -0.93 7.12 -14.82
CA GLN A 125 -1.05 5.98 -15.71
C GLN A 125 -2.49 5.47 -15.73
N PRO A 126 -3.33 5.89 -16.69
CA PRO A 126 -4.62 5.25 -16.91
C PRO A 126 -4.40 3.82 -17.41
N ILE A 127 -5.03 2.85 -16.74
CA ILE A 127 -4.90 1.43 -17.07
C ILE A 127 -6.26 0.73 -17.00
N ASN A 128 -6.46 -0.24 -17.86
CA ASN A 128 -7.69 -1.02 -17.92
C ASN A 128 -7.47 -2.48 -17.55
N THR A 129 -6.28 -3.01 -17.78
CA THR A 129 -6.03 -4.44 -17.63
C THR A 129 -4.98 -4.78 -16.59
N VAL A 130 -5.16 -5.96 -16.01
CA VAL A 130 -4.19 -6.57 -15.09
C VAL A 130 -2.84 -6.78 -15.79
N GLN A 131 -2.86 -7.05 -17.11
CA GLN A 131 -1.68 -7.27 -17.93
C GLN A 131 -0.87 -5.97 -18.12
N GLU A 132 -1.55 -4.83 -18.39
CA GLU A 132 -0.89 -3.51 -18.47
C GLU A 132 -0.22 -3.17 -17.16
N PHE A 133 -0.93 -3.31 -16.03
CA PHE A 133 -0.36 -3.09 -14.69
C PHE A 133 0.88 -3.96 -14.46
N ARG A 134 0.78 -5.27 -14.72
CA ARG A 134 1.92 -6.19 -14.59
C ARG A 134 3.12 -5.74 -15.39
N THR A 135 2.92 -5.48 -16.69
CA THR A 135 4.00 -5.12 -17.61
C THR A 135 4.68 -3.84 -17.16
N SER A 136 3.91 -2.80 -16.80
CA SER A 136 4.45 -1.52 -16.32
C SER A 136 5.30 -1.70 -15.07
N VAL A 137 4.76 -2.37 -14.03
CA VAL A 137 5.49 -2.54 -12.76
C VAL A 137 6.72 -3.43 -12.93
N THR A 138 6.61 -4.56 -13.66
CA THR A 138 7.75 -5.48 -13.82
C THR A 138 8.86 -4.87 -14.66
N THR A 139 8.52 -4.16 -15.74
CA THR A 139 9.52 -3.47 -16.58
C THR A 139 10.27 -2.39 -15.79
N LEU A 140 9.52 -1.54 -15.07
CA LEU A 140 10.13 -0.48 -14.27
C LEU A 140 11.02 -1.03 -13.17
N THR A 141 10.51 -1.98 -12.37
CA THR A 141 11.28 -2.54 -11.26
C THR A 141 12.51 -3.31 -11.72
N SER A 142 12.43 -4.05 -12.84
CA SER A 142 13.59 -4.73 -13.43
C SER A 142 14.67 -3.74 -13.84
N LYS A 143 14.29 -2.61 -14.47
CA LYS A 143 15.23 -1.54 -14.85
C LYS A 143 15.88 -0.89 -13.64
N MET A 144 15.10 -0.57 -12.61
CA MET A 144 15.63 0.00 -11.37
C MET A 144 16.58 -0.97 -10.65
N GLN A 145 16.25 -2.26 -10.62
CA GLN A 145 17.11 -3.28 -10.04
C GLN A 145 18.42 -3.44 -10.83
N GLU A 146 18.38 -3.34 -12.16
CA GLU A 146 19.57 -3.33 -12.99
C GLU A 146 20.49 -2.13 -12.64
N VAL A 147 19.93 -0.92 -12.56
CA VAL A 147 20.68 0.29 -12.15
C VAL A 147 21.30 0.10 -10.76
N LYS A 148 20.52 -0.39 -9.78
CA LYS A 148 20.98 -0.64 -8.41
C LYS A 148 22.14 -1.66 -8.37
N ARG A 149 22.02 -2.76 -9.12
CA ARG A 149 23.08 -3.80 -9.20
C ARG A 149 24.38 -3.27 -9.79
N ASN A 150 24.27 -2.32 -10.70
CA ASN A 150 25.42 -1.66 -11.32
C ASN A 150 25.96 -0.49 -10.47
N GLY A 151 25.54 -0.36 -9.20
CA GLY A 151 26.00 0.68 -8.28
C GLY A 151 25.39 2.06 -8.53
N GLY A 152 24.41 2.18 -9.43
CA GLY A 152 23.69 3.42 -9.69
C GLY A 152 22.65 3.73 -8.63
N LYS A 153 22.24 5.00 -8.54
CA LYS A 153 21.14 5.45 -7.65
C LYS A 153 19.81 5.41 -8.38
N THR A 154 18.78 4.99 -7.68
CA THR A 154 17.40 5.04 -8.15
C THR A 154 16.62 6.13 -7.42
N PRO A 155 15.63 6.78 -8.06
CA PRO A 155 14.78 7.74 -7.37
C PRO A 155 13.92 7.03 -6.31
N LYS A 156 13.52 7.76 -5.27
CA LYS A 156 12.48 7.30 -4.36
C LYS A 156 11.14 7.32 -5.11
N ILE A 157 10.48 6.17 -5.16
CA ILE A 157 9.19 6.00 -5.84
C ILE A 157 8.18 5.39 -4.88
N MET A 158 6.96 5.94 -4.89
CA MET A 158 5.77 5.34 -4.31
C MET A 158 4.84 4.90 -5.44
N MET A 159 4.20 3.74 -5.33
CA MET A 159 3.22 3.26 -6.28
C MET A 159 1.82 3.23 -5.68
N ILE A 160 0.85 3.66 -6.48
CA ILE A 160 -0.58 3.61 -6.16
C ILE A 160 -1.29 2.81 -7.26
N LEU A 161 -2.30 2.02 -6.88
CA LEU A 161 -3.26 1.41 -7.80
C LEU A 161 -4.67 1.67 -7.29
N ASP A 162 -5.41 2.51 -7.98
CA ASP A 162 -6.79 2.88 -7.66
C ASP A 162 -7.72 2.53 -8.84
N SER A 163 -8.42 1.40 -8.81
CA SER A 163 -8.47 0.33 -7.84
C SER A 163 -8.09 -1.02 -8.47
N ALA A 164 -7.57 -1.95 -7.66
CA ALA A 164 -7.27 -3.31 -8.12
C ALA A 164 -8.53 -4.08 -8.54
N GLY A 165 -9.67 -3.76 -7.92
CA GLY A 165 -10.96 -4.39 -8.18
C GLY A 165 -11.55 -4.06 -9.56
N ASN A 166 -11.13 -2.99 -10.19
CA ASN A 166 -11.70 -2.52 -11.47
C ASN A 166 -10.90 -3.00 -12.70
N LEU A 167 -9.71 -3.54 -12.50
CA LEU A 167 -8.90 -4.06 -13.62
C LEU A 167 -9.57 -5.29 -14.27
N ALA A 168 -9.76 -5.25 -15.58
CA ALA A 168 -10.19 -6.39 -16.38
C ALA A 168 -8.99 -7.29 -16.74
N THR A 169 -9.24 -8.51 -17.18
CA THR A 169 -8.24 -9.27 -17.94
C THR A 169 -8.29 -8.94 -19.41
N GLN A 170 -7.20 -9.17 -20.13
CA GLN A 170 -7.22 -9.05 -21.60
C GLN A 170 -8.29 -9.96 -22.22
N LYS A 171 -8.48 -11.14 -21.61
CA LYS A 171 -9.51 -12.09 -22.06
C LYS A 171 -10.93 -11.52 -21.89
N GLU A 172 -11.25 -10.86 -20.76
CA GLU A 172 -12.55 -10.19 -20.58
C GLU A 172 -12.81 -9.14 -21.66
N ILE A 173 -11.79 -8.37 -22.06
CA ILE A 173 -11.89 -7.37 -23.12
C ILE A 173 -12.12 -8.04 -24.49
N ASP A 174 -11.39 -9.09 -24.79
CA ASP A 174 -11.48 -9.80 -26.06
C ASP A 174 -12.83 -10.55 -26.18
N ASP A 175 -13.30 -11.16 -25.11
CA ASP A 175 -14.62 -11.80 -25.02
C ASP A 175 -15.74 -10.76 -25.22
N ALA A 176 -15.65 -9.59 -24.60
CA ALA A 176 -16.62 -8.51 -24.76
C ALA A 176 -16.67 -7.99 -26.21
N ARG A 177 -15.51 -7.85 -26.88
CA ARG A 177 -15.41 -7.43 -28.28
C ARG A 177 -16.00 -8.46 -29.26
N SER A 178 -15.87 -9.74 -28.93
CA SER A 178 -16.42 -10.85 -29.75
C SER A 178 -17.89 -11.14 -29.45
N GLY A 179 -18.53 -10.42 -28.52
CA GLY A 179 -19.92 -10.67 -28.09
C GLY A 179 -20.09 -11.95 -27.27
N SER A 180 -19.03 -12.47 -26.68
CA SER A 180 -19.09 -13.65 -25.82
C SER A 180 -19.65 -13.28 -24.44
N GLU A 181 -20.68 -14.00 -23.99
CA GLU A 181 -21.27 -13.83 -22.64
C GLU A 181 -20.56 -14.65 -21.55
N LYS A 182 -19.45 -15.31 -21.87
CA LYS A 182 -18.72 -16.16 -20.92
C LYS A 182 -18.01 -15.31 -19.87
N ALA A 183 -18.37 -15.50 -18.61
CA ALA A 183 -17.67 -14.88 -17.49
C ALA A 183 -16.22 -15.40 -17.40
N ASP A 184 -15.24 -14.48 -17.32
CA ASP A 184 -13.86 -14.87 -17.09
C ASP A 184 -13.62 -15.17 -15.59
N MET A 185 -13.49 -16.46 -15.28
CA MET A 185 -13.17 -16.95 -13.94
C MET A 185 -11.68 -16.89 -13.61
N THR A 186 -10.83 -16.39 -14.53
CA THR A 186 -9.36 -16.41 -14.35
C THR A 186 -8.81 -15.15 -13.69
N ARG A 187 -9.57 -14.04 -13.66
CA ARG A 187 -9.16 -12.72 -13.14
C ARG A 187 -8.51 -12.82 -11.75
N SER A 188 -9.15 -13.46 -10.79
CA SER A 188 -8.61 -13.63 -9.43
C SER A 188 -7.28 -14.38 -9.40
N LYS A 189 -7.10 -15.38 -10.29
CA LYS A 189 -5.85 -16.13 -10.42
C LYS A 189 -4.73 -15.26 -11.00
N VAL A 190 -5.05 -14.45 -12.00
CA VAL A 190 -4.10 -13.55 -12.68
C VAL A 190 -3.67 -12.46 -11.70
N LEU A 191 -4.59 -11.79 -11.00
CA LEU A 191 -4.28 -10.81 -9.95
C LEU A 191 -3.38 -11.40 -8.86
N LYS A 192 -3.73 -12.57 -8.33
CA LYS A 192 -2.91 -13.27 -7.33
C LYS A 192 -1.49 -13.54 -7.81
N SER A 193 -1.35 -13.95 -9.07
CA SER A 193 -0.04 -14.21 -9.68
C SER A 193 0.81 -12.94 -9.76
N ILE A 194 0.22 -11.83 -10.20
CA ILE A 194 0.93 -10.56 -10.35
C ILE A 194 1.40 -10.02 -9.02
N PHE A 195 0.52 -9.96 -8.03
CA PHE A 195 0.91 -9.50 -6.69
C PHE A 195 2.06 -10.32 -6.12
N ARG A 196 2.08 -11.64 -6.36
CA ARG A 196 3.21 -12.50 -5.96
C ARG A 196 4.51 -12.14 -6.68
N ILE A 197 4.45 -11.80 -7.97
CA ILE A 197 5.62 -11.48 -8.77
C ILE A 197 6.24 -10.14 -8.35
N ILE A 198 5.43 -9.12 -8.10
CA ILE A 198 5.93 -7.76 -7.84
C ILE A 198 6.43 -7.54 -6.40
N MET A 199 6.04 -8.40 -5.44
CA MET A 199 6.36 -8.20 -4.02
C MET A 199 7.87 -8.10 -3.75
N THR A 200 8.66 -9.03 -4.28
CA THR A 200 10.11 -9.07 -4.05
C THR A 200 10.82 -7.86 -4.66
N PRO A 201 10.59 -7.49 -5.93
CA PRO A 201 11.15 -6.26 -6.50
C PRO A 201 10.80 -4.99 -5.72
N LEU A 202 9.53 -4.83 -5.30
CA LEU A 202 9.10 -3.67 -4.53
C LEU A 202 9.80 -3.58 -3.17
N ALA A 203 9.97 -4.72 -2.48
CA ALA A 203 10.68 -4.79 -1.21
C ALA A 203 12.17 -4.46 -1.37
N ASP A 204 12.83 -5.01 -2.39
CA ASP A 204 14.24 -4.74 -2.69
C ASP A 204 14.50 -3.26 -2.98
N LEU A 205 13.61 -2.62 -3.76
CA LEU A 205 13.71 -1.22 -4.14
C LEU A 205 13.13 -0.24 -3.10
N LYS A 206 12.63 -0.73 -1.97
CA LYS A 206 12.00 0.07 -0.92
C LYS A 206 10.83 0.91 -1.44
N ILE A 207 10.06 0.35 -2.38
CA ILE A 207 8.90 1.01 -2.97
C ILE A 207 7.66 0.71 -2.13
N PRO A 208 7.07 1.70 -1.43
CA PRO A 208 5.75 1.55 -0.82
C PRO A 208 4.70 1.40 -1.93
N PHE A 209 3.83 0.42 -1.78
CA PHE A 209 2.74 0.19 -2.72
C PHE A 209 1.41 0.16 -1.98
N ILE A 210 0.52 1.10 -2.30
CA ILE A 210 -0.85 1.14 -1.79
C ILE A 210 -1.80 0.84 -2.93
N PHE A 211 -2.74 -0.06 -2.70
CA PHE A 211 -3.83 -0.28 -3.62
C PHE A 211 -5.18 -0.18 -2.93
N THR A 212 -6.16 0.36 -3.63
CA THR A 212 -7.54 0.38 -3.20
C THR A 212 -8.32 -0.80 -3.77
N ASN A 213 -9.43 -1.14 -3.11
CA ASN A 213 -10.32 -2.17 -3.59
C ASN A 213 -11.77 -1.90 -3.14
N HIS A 214 -12.73 -2.28 -3.98
CA HIS A 214 -14.12 -2.30 -3.58
C HIS A 214 -14.44 -3.55 -2.77
N THR A 215 -15.35 -3.42 -1.81
CA THR A 215 -15.85 -4.55 -1.05
C THR A 215 -17.33 -4.75 -1.32
N TYR A 216 -17.72 -6.02 -1.32
CA TYR A 216 -19.08 -6.47 -1.45
C TYR A 216 -19.47 -7.23 -0.18
N GLN A 217 -20.74 -7.18 0.20
CA GLN A 217 -21.25 -8.04 1.25
C GLN A 217 -21.61 -9.40 0.66
N THR A 218 -21.18 -10.47 1.32
CA THR A 218 -21.63 -11.82 0.96
C THR A 218 -23.12 -11.98 1.30
N GLN A 219 -23.83 -12.76 0.50
CA GLN A 219 -25.24 -13.09 0.73
C GLN A 219 -25.41 -14.28 1.71
N ASP A 220 -24.36 -14.64 2.43
CA ASP A 220 -24.38 -15.72 3.42
C ASP A 220 -25.20 -15.33 4.65
N PHE A 221 -25.64 -16.33 5.42
CA PHE A 221 -26.37 -16.14 6.68
C PHE A 221 -25.65 -15.21 7.68
N ILE A 222 -24.32 -15.16 7.62
CA ILE A 222 -23.48 -14.17 8.28
C ILE A 222 -22.82 -13.33 7.19
N SER A 223 -23.39 -12.16 6.90
CA SER A 223 -22.85 -11.24 5.90
C SER A 223 -21.42 -10.82 6.26
N ARG A 224 -20.47 -11.08 5.36
CA ARG A 224 -19.06 -10.67 5.49
C ARG A 224 -18.70 -9.72 4.38
N GLN A 225 -17.87 -8.74 4.70
CA GLN A 225 -17.30 -7.83 3.73
C GLN A 225 -16.12 -8.53 3.03
N VAL A 226 -16.19 -8.67 1.71
CA VAL A 226 -15.18 -9.34 0.88
C VAL A 226 -14.68 -8.38 -0.18
N ALA A 227 -13.35 -8.34 -0.38
CA ALA A 227 -12.74 -7.50 -1.40
C ALA A 227 -12.98 -8.05 -2.81
N GLY A 228 -13.21 -7.15 -3.77
CA GLY A 228 -13.35 -7.51 -5.18
C GLY A 228 -12.06 -8.11 -5.75
N GLY A 229 -12.19 -8.97 -6.76
CA GLY A 229 -11.04 -9.61 -7.41
C GLY A 229 -10.40 -10.77 -6.63
N GLY A 230 -11.06 -11.22 -5.55
CA GLY A 230 -10.62 -12.36 -4.74
C GLY A 230 -9.59 -11.98 -3.66
N THR A 231 -9.23 -12.97 -2.83
CA THR A 231 -8.36 -12.78 -1.66
C THR A 231 -6.87 -12.67 -2.00
N GLY A 232 -6.47 -12.88 -3.25
CA GLY A 232 -5.07 -12.91 -3.66
C GLY A 232 -4.26 -11.65 -3.33
N PRO A 233 -4.72 -10.45 -3.69
CA PRO A 233 -4.05 -9.19 -3.36
C PRO A 233 -3.93 -8.96 -1.85
N GLU A 234 -4.95 -9.29 -1.05
CA GLU A 234 -4.92 -9.14 0.40
C GLU A 234 -3.92 -10.09 1.07
N TYR A 235 -3.74 -11.32 0.55
CA TYR A 235 -2.69 -12.20 1.06
C TYR A 235 -1.30 -11.62 0.87
N ALA A 236 -1.06 -10.92 -0.24
CA ALA A 236 0.21 -10.26 -0.52
C ALA A 236 0.44 -9.03 0.37
N ALA A 237 -0.62 -8.30 0.74
CA ALA A 237 -0.50 -7.10 1.55
C ALA A 237 0.00 -7.37 2.98
N SER A 238 0.80 -6.47 3.51
CA SER A 238 1.25 -6.49 4.92
C SER A 238 0.25 -5.81 5.86
N ILE A 239 -0.51 -4.85 5.31
CA ILE A 239 -1.60 -4.16 6.00
C ILE A 239 -2.82 -4.23 5.10
N VAL A 240 -3.98 -4.61 5.67
CA VAL A 240 -5.28 -4.61 5.00
C VAL A 240 -6.25 -3.85 5.88
N LEU A 241 -6.71 -2.69 5.42
CA LEU A 241 -7.71 -1.87 6.09
C LEU A 241 -9.06 -2.03 5.40
N TYR A 242 -10.07 -2.37 6.17
CA TYR A 242 -11.46 -2.28 5.74
C TYR A 242 -12.07 -0.97 6.23
N LEU A 243 -12.64 -0.19 5.32
CA LEU A 243 -13.31 1.06 5.63
C LEU A 243 -14.82 0.89 5.65
N GLY A 244 -15.44 1.45 6.68
CA GLY A 244 -16.87 1.71 6.75
C GLY A 244 -17.13 3.20 6.88
N LYS A 245 -18.37 3.66 6.62
CA LYS A 245 -18.75 5.05 6.77
C LYS A 245 -20.05 5.22 7.51
N ALA A 246 -20.16 6.32 8.27
CA ALA A 246 -21.39 6.90 8.78
C ALA A 246 -21.46 8.37 8.36
N GLN A 247 -22.63 8.98 8.44
CA GLN A 247 -22.79 10.39 8.13
C GLN A 247 -22.24 11.25 9.28
N LEU A 248 -21.41 12.23 8.95
CA LEU A 248 -21.03 13.32 9.84
C LEU A 248 -22.01 14.48 9.62
N LYS A 249 -22.65 14.95 10.68
CA LYS A 249 -23.59 16.06 10.66
C LYS A 249 -22.96 17.26 11.34
N ASP A 250 -23.31 18.46 10.88
CA ASP A 250 -23.01 19.71 11.58
C ASP A 250 -24.01 19.97 12.73
N THR A 251 -23.85 21.11 13.39
CA THR A 251 -24.75 21.53 14.48
C THR A 251 -26.19 21.82 14.04
N GLY A 252 -26.40 22.11 12.76
CA GLY A 252 -27.73 22.30 12.15
C GLY A 252 -28.39 20.98 11.76
N GLY A 253 -27.66 19.87 11.81
CA GLY A 253 -28.14 18.54 11.40
C GLY A 253 -27.87 18.22 9.92
N ASP A 254 -27.26 19.13 9.18
CA ASP A 254 -26.91 18.95 7.78
C ASP A 254 -25.68 18.07 7.61
N LYS A 255 -25.54 17.49 6.42
CA LYS A 255 -24.42 16.59 6.11
C LYS A 255 -23.14 17.39 5.89
N ALA A 256 -22.23 17.37 6.86
CA ALA A 256 -20.95 18.06 6.81
C ALA A 256 -19.79 17.15 6.30
N GLY A 257 -19.99 15.83 6.31
CA GLY A 257 -18.93 14.92 5.93
C GLY A 257 -19.28 13.45 6.17
N ILE A 258 -18.25 12.64 6.39
CA ILE A 258 -18.39 11.26 6.82
C ILE A 258 -17.46 10.93 7.99
N ILE A 259 -17.95 10.10 8.88
CA ILE A 259 -17.16 9.42 9.90
C ILE A 259 -16.70 8.11 9.29
N VAL A 260 -15.40 7.95 9.08
CA VAL A 260 -14.81 6.73 8.54
C VAL A 260 -14.38 5.84 9.69
N THR A 261 -14.82 4.59 9.68
CA THR A 261 -14.30 3.56 10.58
C THR A 261 -13.28 2.72 9.81
N ALA A 262 -12.02 2.73 10.23
CA ALA A 262 -10.98 1.87 9.69
C ALA A 262 -10.78 0.65 10.60
N LYS A 263 -10.89 -0.53 10.00
CA LYS A 263 -10.75 -1.84 10.66
C LYS A 263 -9.56 -2.58 10.06
N PRO A 264 -8.43 -2.70 10.76
CA PRO A 264 -7.32 -3.52 10.28
C PRO A 264 -7.71 -5.01 10.30
N ASN A 265 -7.95 -5.57 9.12
CA ASN A 265 -8.18 -7.01 8.97
C ASN A 265 -6.87 -7.81 9.03
N LYS A 266 -5.77 -7.14 8.63
CA LYS A 266 -4.41 -7.66 8.71
C LYS A 266 -3.45 -6.51 8.99
N ASN A 267 -2.57 -6.70 9.96
CA ASN A 267 -1.47 -5.78 10.22
C ASN A 267 -0.28 -6.56 10.77
N ARG A 268 0.91 -6.37 10.17
CA ARG A 268 2.15 -7.02 10.60
C ARG A 268 3.00 -6.17 11.53
N PHE A 269 2.62 -4.91 11.79
CA PHE A 269 3.44 -3.92 12.50
C PHE A 269 2.82 -3.48 13.82
N ALA A 270 1.50 -3.45 13.91
CA ALA A 270 0.79 -3.01 15.08
C ALA A 270 -0.35 -3.98 15.44
N LYS A 271 -0.76 -3.95 16.70
CA LYS A 271 -1.96 -4.67 17.13
C LYS A 271 -3.17 -4.11 16.37
N PRO A 272 -3.97 -4.96 15.69
CA PRO A 272 -5.17 -4.51 15.01
C PRO A 272 -6.12 -3.81 15.98
N THR A 273 -6.31 -2.51 15.79
CA THR A 273 -7.21 -1.68 16.60
C THR A 273 -8.10 -0.88 15.66
N ASN A 274 -9.41 -0.99 15.84
CA ASN A 274 -10.35 -0.20 15.06
C ASN A 274 -10.25 1.26 15.48
N ILE A 275 -10.23 2.15 14.50
CA ILE A 275 -10.21 3.59 14.72
C ILE A 275 -11.31 4.26 13.93
N LYS A 276 -11.64 5.49 14.32
CA LYS A 276 -12.52 6.38 13.56
C LYS A 276 -11.75 7.66 13.24
N PHE A 277 -12.09 8.27 12.11
CA PHE A 277 -11.63 9.61 11.74
C PHE A 277 -12.68 10.26 10.86
N HIS A 278 -12.59 11.60 10.72
CA HIS A 278 -13.55 12.38 9.98
C HIS A 278 -12.99 12.82 8.63
N LEU A 279 -13.83 12.79 7.60
CA LEU A 279 -13.61 13.44 6.33
C LEU A 279 -14.67 14.53 6.17
N HIS A 280 -14.25 15.79 6.21
CA HIS A 280 -15.11 16.96 6.06
C HIS A 280 -15.26 17.32 4.59
N PHE A 281 -16.49 17.58 4.13
CA PHE A 281 -16.79 17.96 2.75
C PHE A 281 -16.83 19.47 2.57
N THR A 282 -17.12 20.18 3.64
CA THR A 282 -17.20 21.64 3.69
C THR A 282 -16.43 22.15 4.91
N GLU A 283 -16.12 23.42 4.94
CA GLU A 283 -15.60 24.08 6.13
C GLU A 283 -16.61 23.90 7.26
N GLY A 284 -16.32 22.96 8.13
CA GLY A 284 -17.12 22.68 9.33
C GLY A 284 -16.68 23.54 10.50
N MET A 285 -17.11 23.18 11.72
CA MET A 285 -16.76 23.89 12.96
C MET A 285 -15.24 24.07 13.18
N ASN A 286 -14.40 23.29 12.51
CA ASN A 286 -12.95 23.30 12.63
C ASN A 286 -12.23 23.88 11.41
N ALA A 287 -12.90 24.57 10.49
CA ALA A 287 -12.33 25.14 9.27
C ALA A 287 -11.52 24.18 8.38
N TYR A 288 -11.79 22.89 8.45
CA TYR A 288 -11.10 21.87 7.64
C TYR A 288 -12.01 21.30 6.57
N VAL A 289 -11.55 21.37 5.33
CA VAL A 289 -12.02 20.49 4.26
C VAL A 289 -11.05 19.34 4.15
N GLY A 290 -11.56 18.10 4.24
CA GLY A 290 -10.73 16.92 4.07
C GLY A 290 -10.51 16.10 5.33
N LEU A 291 -9.35 15.43 5.40
CA LEU A 291 -8.99 14.52 6.49
C LEU A 291 -8.61 15.31 7.75
N GLU A 292 -9.36 15.09 8.83
CA GLU A 292 -9.05 15.67 10.12
C GLU A 292 -7.80 15.02 10.70
N GLN A 293 -6.78 15.85 10.97
CA GLN A 293 -5.48 15.36 11.42
C GLN A 293 -5.47 15.01 12.91
N TYR A 294 -6.21 15.76 13.74
CA TYR A 294 -6.11 15.79 15.20
C TYR A 294 -7.40 15.36 15.91
N ILE A 295 -8.14 14.41 15.34
CA ILE A 295 -9.40 13.93 15.95
C ILE A 295 -9.18 13.53 17.40
N ASP A 296 -10.13 13.91 18.28
CA ASP A 296 -10.17 13.59 19.73
C ASP A 296 -8.93 14.05 20.56
N TRP A 297 -8.02 14.83 19.98
CA TRP A 297 -6.84 15.29 20.74
C TRP A 297 -7.18 16.25 21.86
N GLU A 298 -8.19 17.11 21.69
CA GLU A 298 -8.69 18.01 22.73
C GLU A 298 -9.20 17.19 23.91
N ASP A 299 -10.06 16.21 23.68
CA ASP A 299 -10.61 15.34 24.71
C ASP A 299 -9.52 14.51 25.39
N ILE A 300 -8.54 14.01 24.65
CA ILE A 300 -7.38 13.30 25.19
C ILE A 300 -6.55 14.25 26.04
N GLY A 301 -6.29 15.46 25.59
CA GLY A 301 -5.54 16.48 26.30
C GLY A 301 -6.21 16.87 27.62
N ILE A 302 -7.52 17.07 27.61
CA ILE A 302 -8.32 17.34 28.81
C ILE A 302 -8.29 16.15 29.76
N THR A 303 -8.52 14.94 29.27
CA THR A 303 -8.51 13.71 30.08
C THR A 303 -7.16 13.46 30.75
N LYS A 304 -6.06 13.84 30.09
CA LYS A 304 -4.69 13.70 30.60
C LYS A 304 -4.23 14.91 31.42
N GLY A 305 -5.07 15.93 31.59
CA GLY A 305 -4.71 17.14 32.33
C GLY A 305 -3.63 18.00 31.64
N ILE A 306 -3.47 17.85 30.31
CA ILE A 306 -2.54 18.64 29.50
C ILE A 306 -3.21 19.93 29.01
N ILE A 307 -4.53 19.90 28.82
CA ILE A 307 -5.36 21.01 28.38
C ILE A 307 -6.44 21.24 29.45
N GLU A 308 -6.62 22.48 29.87
CA GLU A 308 -7.73 22.88 30.73
C GLU A 308 -8.97 23.17 29.89
N LYS A 309 -10.11 22.64 30.28
CA LYS A 309 -11.38 22.95 29.62
C LYS A 309 -11.76 24.37 29.99
N GLY A 310 -11.66 25.32 29.05
CA GLY A 310 -12.10 26.68 29.26
C GLY A 310 -13.58 26.73 29.63
N GLU A 311 -13.94 27.55 30.60
CA GLU A 311 -15.34 27.92 30.90
C GLU A 311 -15.90 28.68 29.67
N LYS A 312 -17.12 28.30 29.23
CA LYS A 312 -17.84 28.99 28.12
C LYS A 312 -18.40 30.31 28.61
#